data_3bab23dff9ecdaa0c02921e5ed134591
#
_entry.id   3bab23dff9ecdaa0c02921e5ed134591
#
_cell.length_a   1.000
_cell.length_b   1.000
_cell.length_c   1.000
_cell.angle_alpha   90.00
_cell.angle_beta   90.00
_cell.angle_gamma   90.00
#
_symmetry.space_group_name_H-M   'P 1'
#
loop_
_entity.id
_entity.type
_entity.pdbx_description
1 polymer ?
#
loop_
_entity_poly.entity_id
_entity_poly.type
_entity_poly.pdbx_seq_one_letter_code
_entity_poly.pdbx_strand_id
1 'polypeptide(L)'
;IVEETIIALNEGSVRVTEKNDKTWVVNEWVKKAILLSFKFRKNKITDTGYTKFYDKLGSRFTSISEEYLKENNIRVVPQAIAREGSYVANNVVLMPSFINIGAYVDAGTMVDTWATVGSCAQIGKNVHLSGGVGIGGVLEPLQANPTIIEDNCFIGARSEIVEGVIVEKNSVISMGVYIGQSTKIYDRETDTITYGRIPEGSVVVSGSLPSKNNKYSLYCAVIVKKVDEKTRSKVGINELLREA
;
A
#
# COMPACT_ATOMS: atom_id res chain seq x y z
N ILE A 1 -13.80 -21.46 9.51
CA ILE A 1 -14.12 -20.07 9.09
C ILE A 1 -12.91 -19.15 9.28
N VAL A 2 -12.33 -18.94 10.49
CA VAL A 2 -11.21 -18.00 10.69
C VAL A 2 -9.99 -18.39 9.85
N GLU A 3 -9.52 -19.62 9.96
CA GLU A 3 -8.36 -20.11 9.18
C GLU A 3 -8.63 -20.12 7.67
N GLU A 4 -9.82 -20.52 7.25
CA GLU A 4 -10.25 -20.46 5.84
C GLU A 4 -10.22 -19.02 5.30
N THR A 5 -10.59 -18.04 6.13
CA THR A 5 -10.49 -16.63 5.76
C THR A 5 -9.04 -16.20 5.58
N ILE A 6 -8.12 -16.65 6.45
CA ILE A 6 -6.68 -16.32 6.30
C ILE A 6 -6.11 -16.97 5.02
N ILE A 7 -6.53 -18.20 4.70
CA ILE A 7 -6.16 -18.87 3.44
C ILE A 7 -6.71 -18.08 2.25
N ALA A 8 -8.00 -17.73 2.27
CA ALA A 8 -8.64 -16.95 1.20
C ALA A 8 -8.01 -15.57 0.98
N LEU A 9 -7.53 -14.92 2.07
CA LEU A 9 -6.72 -13.69 1.98
C LEU A 9 -5.37 -13.94 1.28
N ASN A 10 -4.67 -15.04 1.61
CA ASN A 10 -3.43 -15.42 0.92
C ASN A 10 -3.62 -15.66 -0.57
N GLU A 11 -4.75 -16.23 -0.95
CA GLU A 11 -5.11 -16.55 -2.33
C GLU A 11 -5.66 -15.35 -3.11
N GLY A 12 -6.00 -14.27 -2.40
CA GLY A 12 -6.62 -13.08 -2.99
C GLY A 12 -8.08 -13.26 -3.39
N SER A 13 -8.69 -14.40 -3.02
CA SER A 13 -10.11 -14.70 -3.29
C SER A 13 -11.06 -13.92 -2.35
N VAL A 14 -10.53 -13.39 -1.24
CA VAL A 14 -11.20 -12.48 -0.32
C VAL A 14 -10.33 -11.26 -0.10
N ARG A 15 -10.95 -10.09 -0.06
CA ARG A 15 -10.28 -8.81 0.22
C ARG A 15 -10.91 -8.10 1.41
N VAL A 16 -10.10 -7.33 2.14
CA VAL A 16 -10.58 -6.48 3.24
C VAL A 16 -11.50 -5.36 2.75
N THR A 17 -11.27 -4.87 1.55
CA THR A 17 -12.16 -3.91 0.90
C THR A 17 -12.20 -4.13 -0.59
N GLU A 18 -13.36 -3.91 -1.19
CA GLU A 18 -13.63 -4.10 -2.61
C GLU A 18 -14.25 -2.83 -3.19
N LYS A 19 -13.98 -2.59 -4.46
CA LYS A 19 -14.55 -1.43 -5.17
C LYS A 19 -15.87 -1.83 -5.82
N ASN A 20 -16.98 -1.27 -5.36
CA ASN A 20 -18.29 -1.37 -5.99
C ASN A 20 -18.56 -0.08 -6.74
N ASP A 21 -18.57 -0.15 -8.07
CA ASP A 21 -18.62 1.01 -8.95
C ASP A 21 -17.52 2.04 -8.65
N LYS A 22 -17.88 3.14 -8.00
CA LYS A 22 -16.96 4.23 -7.63
C LYS A 22 -16.62 4.27 -6.14
N THR A 23 -17.19 3.37 -5.34
CA THR A 23 -17.07 3.40 -3.89
C THR A 23 -16.33 2.16 -3.38
N TRP A 24 -15.40 2.39 -2.46
CA TRP A 24 -14.73 1.32 -1.74
C TRP A 24 -15.57 0.89 -0.53
N VAL A 25 -15.86 -0.41 -0.42
CA VAL A 25 -16.69 -1.00 0.63
C VAL A 25 -15.83 -1.91 1.50
N VAL A 26 -15.86 -1.69 2.81
CA VAL A 26 -15.08 -2.49 3.77
C VAL A 26 -15.82 -3.75 4.16
N ASN A 27 -15.16 -4.88 4.05
CA ASN A 27 -15.59 -6.18 4.53
C ASN A 27 -15.20 -6.34 6.03
N GLU A 28 -15.97 -5.72 6.93
CA GLU A 28 -15.67 -5.74 8.38
C GLU A 28 -15.51 -7.14 8.95
N TRP A 29 -16.24 -8.12 8.41
CA TRP A 29 -16.16 -9.51 8.85
C TRP A 29 -14.76 -10.12 8.60
N VAL A 30 -14.08 -9.67 7.53
CA VAL A 30 -12.70 -10.09 7.23
C VAL A 30 -11.74 -9.56 8.29
N LYS A 31 -11.86 -8.28 8.66
CA LYS A 31 -11.06 -7.69 9.75
C LYS A 31 -11.32 -8.40 11.08
N LYS A 32 -12.59 -8.75 11.37
CA LYS A 32 -12.94 -9.56 12.56
C LYS A 32 -12.25 -10.92 12.54
N ALA A 33 -12.23 -11.60 11.40
CA ALA A 33 -11.55 -12.88 11.26
C ALA A 33 -10.03 -12.74 11.50
N ILE A 34 -9.40 -11.69 10.96
CA ILE A 34 -7.98 -11.38 11.21
C ILE A 34 -7.71 -11.21 12.72
N LEU A 35 -8.51 -10.38 13.41
CA LEU A 35 -8.35 -10.16 14.86
C LEU A 35 -8.55 -11.43 15.67
N LEU A 36 -9.55 -12.24 15.31
CA LEU A 36 -9.81 -13.52 15.96
C LEU A 36 -8.64 -14.50 15.75
N SER A 37 -8.00 -14.50 14.58
CA SER A 37 -6.83 -15.34 14.32
C SER A 37 -5.70 -15.07 15.31
N PHE A 38 -5.43 -13.82 15.64
CA PHE A 38 -4.45 -13.45 16.68
C PHE A 38 -4.84 -13.93 18.07
N LYS A 39 -6.12 -14.04 18.37
CA LYS A 39 -6.60 -14.53 19.67
C LYS A 39 -6.43 -16.05 19.82
N PHE A 40 -6.66 -16.81 18.75
CA PHE A 40 -6.63 -18.28 18.81
C PHE A 40 -5.23 -18.86 18.54
N ARG A 41 -4.40 -18.17 17.77
CA ARG A 41 -3.06 -18.64 17.44
C ARG A 41 -2.08 -18.37 18.56
N LYS A 42 -1.14 -19.30 18.76
CA LYS A 42 -0.03 -19.16 19.68
C LYS A 42 1.23 -18.77 18.91
N ASN A 43 2.12 -18.05 19.56
CA ASN A 43 3.44 -17.76 19.01
C ASN A 43 4.19 -19.08 18.76
N LYS A 44 4.86 -19.15 17.61
CA LYS A 44 5.71 -20.25 17.18
C LYS A 44 7.06 -19.73 16.72
N ILE A 45 8.10 -20.53 16.91
CA ILE A 45 9.40 -20.26 16.30
C ILE A 45 9.32 -20.65 14.83
N THR A 46 9.70 -19.70 13.96
CA THR A 46 9.97 -19.95 12.54
C THR A 46 11.46 -19.75 12.33
N ASP A 47 12.16 -20.80 11.95
CA ASP A 47 13.58 -20.76 11.61
C ASP A 47 13.74 -20.59 10.09
N THR A 48 14.44 -19.54 9.67
CA THR A 48 14.69 -19.23 8.25
C THR A 48 16.12 -19.55 7.82
N GLY A 49 16.87 -20.23 8.69
CA GLY A 49 18.27 -20.58 8.45
C GLY A 49 19.26 -19.50 8.85
N TYR A 50 18.95 -18.22 8.66
CA TYR A 50 19.82 -17.10 9.06
C TYR A 50 19.28 -16.30 10.25
N THR A 51 17.98 -16.39 10.55
CA THR A 51 17.35 -15.79 11.72
C THR A 51 16.14 -16.58 12.20
N LYS A 52 15.70 -16.30 13.41
CA LYS A 52 14.51 -16.92 13.99
C LYS A 52 13.49 -15.86 14.33
N PHE A 53 12.25 -16.11 13.98
CA PHE A 53 11.09 -15.31 14.35
C PHE A 53 10.27 -16.02 15.42
N TYR A 54 9.58 -15.27 16.26
CA TYR A 54 8.65 -15.80 17.26
C TYR A 54 7.33 -15.02 17.18
N ASP A 55 6.42 -15.49 16.36
CA ASP A 55 5.15 -14.80 16.07
C ASP A 55 4.00 -15.80 15.88
N LYS A 56 2.79 -15.27 15.85
CA LYS A 56 1.54 -16.02 15.59
C LYS A 56 1.33 -16.32 14.11
N LEU A 57 1.89 -15.51 13.24
CA LEU A 57 1.77 -15.61 11.79
C LEU A 57 3.09 -16.04 11.17
N GLY A 58 3.00 -16.88 10.17
CA GLY A 58 4.12 -17.23 9.31
C GLY A 58 4.38 -16.18 8.23
N SER A 59 5.38 -16.48 7.40
CA SER A 59 5.56 -15.79 6.14
C SER A 59 4.65 -16.40 5.07
N ARG A 60 4.06 -15.55 4.22
CA ARG A 60 3.32 -15.99 3.03
C ARG A 60 4.14 -16.95 2.16
N PHE A 61 5.45 -16.73 2.08
CA PHE A 61 6.33 -17.49 1.18
C PHE A 61 6.86 -18.82 1.75
N THR A 62 6.55 -19.15 3.00
CA THR A 62 7.07 -20.38 3.63
C THR A 62 6.62 -21.67 2.92
N SER A 63 5.43 -21.69 2.34
CA SER A 63 4.83 -22.86 1.68
C SER A 63 4.69 -22.71 0.17
N ILE A 64 5.25 -21.66 -0.42
CA ILE A 64 5.16 -21.40 -1.86
C ILE A 64 6.34 -22.07 -2.57
N SER A 65 6.04 -22.81 -3.65
CA SER A 65 7.07 -23.48 -4.45
C SER A 65 7.79 -22.52 -5.42
N GLU A 66 8.97 -22.93 -5.88
CA GLU A 66 9.71 -22.20 -6.91
C GLU A 66 8.93 -22.11 -8.23
N GLU A 67 8.22 -23.17 -8.59
CA GLU A 67 7.37 -23.23 -9.79
C GLU A 67 6.28 -22.16 -9.73
N TYR A 68 5.61 -22.03 -8.58
CA TYR A 68 4.58 -20.99 -8.41
C TYR A 68 5.15 -19.58 -8.60
N LEU A 69 6.34 -19.30 -8.03
CA LEU A 69 6.97 -17.99 -8.18
C LEU A 69 7.37 -17.70 -9.63
N LYS A 70 7.87 -18.73 -10.35
CA LYS A 70 8.21 -18.64 -11.78
C LYS A 70 6.98 -18.42 -12.66
N GLU A 71 5.95 -19.24 -12.49
CA GLU A 71 4.71 -19.16 -13.29
C GLU A 71 3.99 -17.82 -13.12
N ASN A 72 4.04 -17.26 -11.91
CA ASN A 72 3.45 -15.97 -11.60
C ASN A 72 4.42 -14.78 -11.77
N ASN A 73 5.67 -15.04 -12.18
CA ASN A 73 6.71 -14.02 -12.33
C ASN A 73 6.82 -13.11 -11.08
N ILE A 74 6.84 -13.72 -9.90
CA ILE A 74 6.98 -13.00 -8.61
C ILE A 74 8.44 -13.03 -8.19
N ARG A 75 9.01 -11.86 -7.97
CA ARG A 75 10.38 -11.72 -7.47
C ARG A 75 10.38 -11.28 -6.01
N VAL A 76 11.00 -12.08 -5.15
CA VAL A 76 11.13 -11.82 -3.71
C VAL A 76 12.61 -11.67 -3.38
N VAL A 77 13.06 -10.45 -3.15
CA VAL A 77 14.46 -10.17 -2.81
C VAL A 77 14.73 -10.58 -1.35
N PRO A 78 15.92 -11.11 -1.00
CA PRO A 78 16.23 -11.43 0.38
C PRO A 78 15.91 -10.31 1.36
N GLN A 79 15.30 -10.65 2.50
CA GLN A 79 14.77 -9.76 3.54
C GLN A 79 13.41 -9.11 3.21
N ALA A 80 12.81 -9.34 2.04
CA ALA A 80 11.41 -8.99 1.83
C ALA A 80 10.53 -9.90 2.68
N ILE A 81 9.57 -9.31 3.41
CA ILE A 81 8.65 -10.02 4.29
C ILE A 81 7.22 -9.73 3.86
N ALA A 82 6.48 -10.77 3.50
CA ALA A 82 5.03 -10.71 3.40
C ALA A 82 4.43 -11.67 4.44
N ARG A 83 3.61 -11.14 5.35
CA ARG A 83 2.98 -11.95 6.41
C ARG A 83 1.88 -12.82 5.83
N GLU A 84 1.67 -13.98 6.43
CA GLU A 84 0.51 -14.83 6.17
C GLU A 84 -0.79 -14.00 6.27
N GLY A 85 -1.74 -14.24 5.35
CA GLY A 85 -2.96 -13.44 5.23
C GLY A 85 -2.78 -12.14 4.43
N SER A 86 -1.64 -11.94 3.77
CA SER A 86 -1.47 -10.91 2.74
C SER A 86 -1.48 -11.51 1.34
N TYR A 87 -1.91 -10.76 0.34
CA TYR A 87 -1.90 -11.19 -1.05
C TYR A 87 -0.84 -10.45 -1.86
N VAL A 88 -0.14 -11.19 -2.70
CA VAL A 88 0.84 -10.69 -3.67
C VAL A 88 0.52 -11.34 -5.00
N ALA A 89 0.12 -10.52 -5.97
CA ALA A 89 -0.28 -10.95 -7.30
C ALA A 89 0.91 -11.26 -8.22
N ASN A 90 0.61 -11.68 -9.45
CA ASN A 90 1.62 -11.96 -10.48
C ASN A 90 2.38 -10.68 -10.92
N ASN A 91 3.57 -10.87 -11.45
CA ASN A 91 4.48 -9.80 -11.90
C ASN A 91 4.83 -8.75 -10.82
N VAL A 92 4.74 -9.12 -9.55
CA VAL A 92 5.10 -8.25 -8.43
C VAL A 92 6.58 -8.42 -8.10
N VAL A 93 7.26 -7.31 -7.86
CA VAL A 93 8.63 -7.28 -7.33
C VAL A 93 8.60 -6.75 -5.91
N LEU A 94 9.09 -7.56 -4.96
CA LEU A 94 9.33 -7.17 -3.58
C LEU A 94 10.83 -7.00 -3.37
N MET A 95 11.30 -5.78 -3.27
CA MET A 95 12.60 -5.47 -2.69
C MET A 95 12.56 -5.72 -1.17
N PRO A 96 13.66 -5.63 -0.42
CA PRO A 96 13.61 -5.73 1.04
C PRO A 96 12.55 -4.79 1.62
N SER A 97 11.38 -5.30 1.94
CA SER A 97 10.18 -4.54 2.27
C SER A 97 9.27 -5.34 3.19
N PHE A 98 8.20 -4.72 3.70
CA PHE A 98 7.30 -5.37 4.63
C PHE A 98 5.84 -5.23 4.19
N ILE A 99 5.13 -6.36 4.06
CA ILE A 99 3.70 -6.42 3.75
C ILE A 99 2.98 -7.11 4.90
N ASN A 100 2.03 -6.40 5.50
CA ASN A 100 1.31 -6.88 6.66
C ASN A 100 0.03 -7.67 6.29
N ILE A 101 -0.53 -8.38 7.27
CA ILE A 101 -1.76 -9.17 7.12
C ILE A 101 -2.93 -8.34 6.60
N GLY A 102 -3.76 -8.92 5.75
CA GLY A 102 -4.91 -8.27 5.12
C GLY A 102 -4.55 -7.31 3.98
N ALA A 103 -3.26 -7.01 3.79
CA ALA A 103 -2.81 -6.20 2.68
C ALA A 103 -2.96 -6.95 1.35
N TYR A 104 -3.27 -6.19 0.30
CA TYR A 104 -3.41 -6.68 -1.06
C TYR A 104 -2.49 -5.90 -1.98
N VAL A 105 -1.56 -6.58 -2.65
CA VAL A 105 -0.65 -5.99 -3.64
C VAL A 105 -0.96 -6.59 -5.00
N ASP A 106 -1.51 -5.78 -5.89
CA ASP A 106 -2.00 -6.22 -7.19
C ASP A 106 -0.87 -6.31 -8.23
N ALA A 107 -1.20 -6.88 -9.38
CA ALA A 107 -0.29 -7.29 -10.44
C ALA A 107 0.61 -6.15 -10.97
N GLY A 108 1.86 -6.50 -11.30
CA GLY A 108 2.82 -5.57 -11.89
C GLY A 108 3.34 -4.49 -10.93
N THR A 109 3.01 -4.57 -9.64
CA THR A 109 3.42 -3.58 -8.64
C THR A 109 4.84 -3.86 -8.15
N MET A 110 5.60 -2.78 -7.92
CA MET A 110 6.88 -2.83 -7.22
C MET A 110 6.76 -2.24 -5.83
N VAL A 111 7.17 -3.01 -4.82
CA VAL A 111 7.35 -2.55 -3.44
C VAL A 111 8.85 -2.44 -3.20
N ASP A 112 9.38 -1.21 -3.26
CA ASP A 112 10.80 -0.95 -3.25
C ASP A 112 11.40 -1.01 -1.83
N THR A 113 12.71 -0.84 -1.75
CA THR A 113 13.54 -1.06 -0.56
C THR A 113 13.04 -0.27 0.64
N TRP A 114 12.81 -0.99 1.74
CA TRP A 114 12.29 -0.49 3.02
C TRP A 114 10.89 0.17 2.94
N ALA A 115 10.14 -0.06 1.86
CA ALA A 115 8.74 0.32 1.82
C ALA A 115 7.90 -0.61 2.71
N THR A 116 6.81 -0.07 3.25
CA THR A 116 5.88 -0.78 4.13
C THR A 116 4.47 -0.69 3.58
N VAL A 117 3.79 -1.83 3.48
CA VAL A 117 2.36 -1.92 3.21
C VAL A 117 1.68 -2.39 4.49
N GLY A 118 0.99 -1.48 5.16
CA GLY A 118 0.35 -1.71 6.45
C GLY A 118 -0.84 -2.67 6.39
N SER A 119 -1.30 -3.10 7.56
CA SER A 119 -2.42 -4.05 7.66
C SER A 119 -3.64 -3.59 6.88
N CYS A 120 -4.20 -4.46 6.07
CA CYS A 120 -5.42 -4.21 5.29
C CYS A 120 -5.27 -3.18 4.15
N ALA A 121 -4.11 -2.55 3.95
CA ALA A 121 -3.90 -1.60 2.87
C ALA A 121 -4.07 -2.28 1.49
N GLN A 122 -4.61 -1.55 0.53
CA GLN A 122 -4.90 -2.07 -0.81
C GLN A 122 -4.07 -1.31 -1.85
N ILE A 123 -3.21 -2.03 -2.55
CA ILE A 123 -2.37 -1.49 -3.60
C ILE A 123 -2.85 -2.04 -4.94
N GLY A 124 -3.17 -1.16 -5.85
CA GLY A 124 -3.65 -1.49 -7.20
C GLY A 124 -2.56 -2.02 -8.12
N LYS A 125 -2.90 -2.18 -9.40
CA LYS A 125 -2.02 -2.69 -10.45
C LYS A 125 -0.98 -1.65 -10.87
N ASN A 126 0.21 -2.14 -11.25
CA ASN A 126 1.28 -1.30 -11.81
C ASN A 126 1.64 -0.10 -10.92
N VAL A 127 1.51 -0.24 -9.61
CA VAL A 127 1.91 0.79 -8.65
C VAL A 127 3.41 0.68 -8.39
N HIS A 128 4.05 1.83 -8.22
CA HIS A 128 5.42 1.87 -7.72
C HIS A 128 5.43 2.55 -6.35
N LEU A 129 5.73 1.78 -5.30
CA LEU A 129 6.04 2.28 -3.98
C LEU A 129 7.55 2.43 -3.87
N SER A 130 8.06 3.65 -3.95
CA SER A 130 9.50 3.92 -3.94
C SER A 130 10.14 3.65 -2.57
N GLY A 131 11.46 3.71 -2.51
CA GLY A 131 12.22 3.36 -1.31
C GLY A 131 11.75 4.10 -0.04
N GLY A 132 11.47 3.34 1.00
CA GLY A 132 11.03 3.83 2.30
C GLY A 132 9.65 4.48 2.33
N VAL A 133 8.79 4.20 1.37
CA VAL A 133 7.37 4.61 1.40
C VAL A 133 6.65 3.87 2.51
N GLY A 134 5.85 4.60 3.29
CA GLY A 134 4.94 4.02 4.27
C GLY A 134 3.49 4.12 3.82
N ILE A 135 2.84 2.97 3.63
CA ILE A 135 1.39 2.90 3.45
C ILE A 135 0.79 2.41 4.76
N GLY A 136 0.03 3.28 5.42
CA GLY A 136 -0.51 3.03 6.75
C GLY A 136 -1.52 1.89 6.78
N GLY A 137 -1.48 1.13 7.87
CA GLY A 137 -2.42 0.06 8.14
C GLY A 137 -3.63 0.54 8.92
N VAL A 138 -4.81 0.02 8.57
CA VAL A 138 -6.08 0.29 9.28
C VAL A 138 -6.80 -1.04 9.54
N LEU A 139 -6.29 -1.83 10.49
CA LEU A 139 -6.97 -3.03 10.95
C LEU A 139 -8.09 -2.66 11.93
N GLU A 140 -7.81 -1.74 12.82
CA GLU A 140 -8.76 -1.19 13.82
C GLU A 140 -8.87 0.32 13.66
N PRO A 141 -10.09 0.89 13.83
CA PRO A 141 -11.36 0.21 14.09
C PRO A 141 -11.90 -0.51 12.83
N LEU A 142 -12.79 -1.49 13.05
CA LEU A 142 -13.25 -2.41 11.99
C LEU A 142 -13.91 -1.70 10.80
N GLN A 143 -14.71 -0.67 11.08
CA GLN A 143 -15.46 0.09 10.09
C GLN A 143 -14.60 1.09 9.31
N ALA A 144 -13.39 1.42 9.79
CA ALA A 144 -12.55 2.40 9.12
C ALA A 144 -12.03 1.86 7.78
N ASN A 145 -12.03 2.71 6.77
CA ASN A 145 -11.47 2.39 5.47
C ASN A 145 -9.97 2.13 5.57
N PRO A 146 -9.44 1.08 4.94
CA PRO A 146 -8.00 0.94 4.78
C PRO A 146 -7.45 1.99 3.82
N THR A 147 -6.14 2.23 3.91
CA THR A 147 -5.43 3.07 2.94
C THR A 147 -5.42 2.39 1.58
N ILE A 148 -5.74 3.14 0.54
CA ILE A 148 -5.90 2.61 -0.82
C ILE A 148 -5.04 3.43 -1.79
N ILE A 149 -4.21 2.74 -2.55
CA ILE A 149 -3.49 3.28 -3.69
C ILE A 149 -4.05 2.59 -4.93
N GLU A 150 -4.74 3.31 -5.77
CA GLU A 150 -5.33 2.75 -7.00
C GLU A 150 -4.28 2.53 -8.09
N ASP A 151 -4.72 1.96 -9.23
CA ASP A 151 -3.85 1.51 -10.31
C ASP A 151 -2.96 2.62 -10.90
N ASN A 152 -1.79 2.22 -11.39
CA ASN A 152 -0.83 3.07 -12.10
C ASN A 152 -0.36 4.30 -11.31
N CYS A 153 -0.38 4.25 -9.99
CA CYS A 153 0.15 5.32 -9.15
C CYS A 153 1.65 5.16 -8.92
N PHE A 154 2.32 6.30 -8.82
CA PHE A 154 3.71 6.37 -8.37
C PHE A 154 3.76 7.11 -7.04
N ILE A 155 4.30 6.46 -6.01
CA ILE A 155 4.48 7.05 -4.68
C ILE A 155 5.97 7.27 -4.45
N GLY A 156 6.37 8.52 -4.40
CA GLY A 156 7.76 8.95 -4.27
C GLY A 156 8.39 8.58 -2.92
N ALA A 157 9.71 8.39 -2.93
CA ALA A 157 10.48 7.91 -1.79
C ALA A 157 10.19 8.68 -0.49
N ARG A 158 10.12 7.95 0.62
CA ARG A 158 9.87 8.50 1.97
C ARG A 158 8.55 9.25 2.13
N SER A 159 7.57 9.01 1.25
CA SER A 159 6.20 9.51 1.46
C SER A 159 5.42 8.56 2.38
N GLU A 160 4.49 9.15 3.15
CA GLU A 160 3.59 8.42 4.05
C GLU A 160 2.14 8.70 3.65
N ILE A 161 1.39 7.66 3.31
CA ILE A 161 -0.04 7.73 3.01
C ILE A 161 -0.77 6.85 4.01
N VAL A 162 -1.52 7.46 4.91
CA VAL A 162 -2.02 6.77 6.11
C VAL A 162 -3.51 7.06 6.37
N GLU A 163 -4.06 6.44 7.42
CA GLU A 163 -5.40 6.73 7.96
C GLU A 163 -6.55 6.56 6.96
N GLY A 164 -6.44 5.61 6.04
CA GLY A 164 -7.51 5.34 5.07
C GLY A 164 -7.63 6.36 3.94
N VAL A 165 -6.58 7.14 3.70
CA VAL A 165 -6.51 8.02 2.52
C VAL A 165 -6.57 7.19 1.24
N ILE A 166 -7.27 7.71 0.24
CA ILE A 166 -7.39 7.11 -1.08
C ILE A 166 -6.58 7.95 -2.08
N VAL A 167 -5.62 7.33 -2.75
CA VAL A 167 -4.94 7.91 -3.91
C VAL A 167 -5.53 7.28 -5.16
N GLU A 168 -6.28 8.06 -5.92
CA GLU A 168 -6.93 7.58 -7.13
C GLU A 168 -5.92 7.33 -8.25
N LYS A 169 -6.33 6.46 -9.19
CA LYS A 169 -5.50 5.93 -10.27
C LYS A 169 -4.72 7.00 -11.04
N ASN A 170 -3.61 6.60 -11.63
CA ASN A 170 -2.74 7.43 -12.46
C ASN A 170 -2.13 8.64 -11.73
N SER A 171 -2.16 8.70 -10.40
CA SER A 171 -1.61 9.81 -9.62
C SER A 171 -0.12 9.63 -9.34
N VAL A 172 0.59 10.73 -9.23
CA VAL A 172 2.02 10.80 -8.90
C VAL A 172 2.20 11.63 -7.64
N ILE A 173 2.65 10.96 -6.58
CA ILE A 173 3.04 11.59 -5.33
C ILE A 173 4.57 11.80 -5.36
N SER A 174 5.03 13.02 -5.17
CA SER A 174 6.46 13.33 -5.11
C SER A 174 7.07 12.74 -3.83
N MET A 175 8.40 12.73 -3.77
CA MET A 175 9.09 12.27 -2.55
C MET A 175 8.74 13.16 -1.34
N GLY A 176 8.71 12.56 -0.14
CA GLY A 176 8.53 13.27 1.13
C GLY A 176 7.17 13.95 1.29
N VAL A 177 6.12 13.38 0.76
CA VAL A 177 4.74 13.86 0.93
C VAL A 177 4.03 13.03 1.99
N TYR A 178 3.45 13.67 3.01
CA TYR A 178 2.80 13.02 4.15
C TYR A 178 1.30 13.32 4.15
N ILE A 179 0.44 12.31 3.99
CA ILE A 179 -1.01 12.50 3.87
C ILE A 179 -1.74 11.56 4.83
N GLY A 180 -2.39 12.15 5.82
CA GLY A 180 -3.39 11.53 6.69
C GLY A 180 -4.76 12.19 6.49
N GLN A 181 -5.78 11.75 7.23
CA GLN A 181 -7.15 12.26 7.12
C GLN A 181 -7.27 13.75 7.44
N SER A 182 -6.42 14.29 8.30
CA SER A 182 -6.39 15.69 8.68
C SER A 182 -5.47 16.56 7.84
N THR A 183 -4.70 15.97 6.92
CA THR A 183 -3.79 16.71 6.05
C THR A 183 -4.57 17.48 5.02
N LYS A 184 -4.35 18.81 4.95
CA LYS A 184 -4.91 19.63 3.89
C LYS A 184 -4.31 19.24 2.55
N ILE A 185 -5.17 19.01 1.56
CA ILE A 185 -4.81 18.78 0.18
C ILE A 185 -5.27 20.02 -0.59
N TYR A 186 -4.32 20.87 -0.93
CA TYR A 186 -4.60 22.12 -1.64
C TYR A 186 -4.42 21.93 -3.14
N ASP A 187 -5.47 22.16 -3.90
CA ASP A 187 -5.42 22.18 -5.37
C ASP A 187 -5.19 23.61 -5.83
N ARG A 188 -4.01 23.87 -6.40
CA ARG A 188 -3.63 25.21 -6.82
C ARG A 188 -4.33 25.69 -8.09
N GLU A 189 -4.92 24.79 -8.89
CA GLU A 189 -5.64 25.16 -10.11
C GLU A 189 -7.06 25.66 -9.78
N THR A 190 -7.67 25.04 -8.77
CA THR A 190 -9.05 25.36 -8.37
C THR A 190 -9.14 26.22 -7.11
N ASP A 191 -8.02 26.49 -6.44
CA ASP A 191 -7.92 27.18 -5.15
C ASP A 191 -8.81 26.54 -4.07
N THR A 192 -8.87 25.20 -4.06
CA THR A 192 -9.69 24.43 -3.13
C THR A 192 -8.86 23.59 -2.17
N ILE A 193 -9.41 23.33 -0.98
CA ILE A 193 -8.82 22.43 0.01
C ILE A 193 -9.76 21.24 0.21
N THR A 194 -9.20 20.05 0.08
CA THR A 194 -9.88 18.77 0.33
C THR A 194 -9.10 17.93 1.33
N TYR A 195 -9.66 16.78 1.73
CA TYR A 195 -9.08 15.87 2.72
C TYR A 195 -9.32 14.41 2.32
N GLY A 196 -8.43 13.53 2.76
CA GLY A 196 -8.62 12.08 2.72
C GLY A 196 -8.60 11.45 1.33
N ARG A 197 -8.50 12.23 0.24
CA ARG A 197 -8.54 11.71 -1.13
C ARG A 197 -7.70 12.57 -2.09
N ILE A 198 -6.84 11.92 -2.85
CA ILE A 198 -6.14 12.52 -3.99
C ILE A 198 -6.90 12.13 -5.27
N PRO A 199 -7.43 13.10 -6.02
CA PRO A 199 -8.17 12.83 -7.26
C PRO A 199 -7.29 12.22 -8.36
N GLU A 200 -7.92 11.44 -9.24
CA GLU A 200 -7.26 10.77 -10.37
C GLU A 200 -6.31 11.69 -11.15
N GLY A 201 -5.15 11.12 -11.49
CA GLY A 201 -4.15 11.78 -12.35
C GLY A 201 -3.51 13.01 -11.73
N SER A 202 -3.54 13.18 -10.43
CA SER A 202 -2.95 14.35 -9.76
C SER A 202 -1.43 14.20 -9.58
N VAL A 203 -0.69 15.27 -9.77
CA VAL A 203 0.72 15.39 -9.35
C VAL A 203 0.76 16.18 -8.05
N VAL A 204 1.25 15.53 -6.99
CA VAL A 204 1.22 16.05 -5.63
C VAL A 204 2.62 16.27 -5.10
N VAL A 205 2.87 17.41 -4.50
CA VAL A 205 4.13 17.75 -3.84
C VAL A 205 3.90 18.22 -2.41
N SER A 206 4.95 18.23 -1.60
CA SER A 206 4.91 18.83 -0.26
C SER A 206 4.83 20.34 -0.36
N GLY A 207 4.08 20.99 0.53
CA GLY A 207 3.95 22.41 0.60
C GLY A 207 3.57 22.90 2.00
N SER A 208 3.24 24.17 2.12
CA SER A 208 2.71 24.74 3.34
C SER A 208 1.72 25.86 3.06
N LEU A 209 0.75 26.01 3.93
CA LEU A 209 -0.22 27.12 3.88
C LEU A 209 -0.02 28.01 5.10
N PRO A 210 -0.04 29.35 4.91
CA PRO A 210 0.09 30.29 6.01
C PRO A 210 -1.09 30.19 6.99
N SER A 211 -0.83 30.45 8.26
CA SER A 211 -1.87 30.63 9.27
C SER A 211 -2.68 31.92 8.98
N LYS A 212 -3.89 32.01 9.54
CA LYS A 212 -4.76 33.19 9.38
C LYS A 212 -4.09 34.52 9.76
N ASN A 213 -3.13 34.49 10.67
CA ASN A 213 -2.41 35.69 11.15
C ASN A 213 -0.99 35.79 10.57
N ASN A 214 -0.62 34.95 9.61
CA ASN A 214 0.70 34.86 8.96
C ASN A 214 1.89 34.71 9.92
N LYS A 215 1.67 34.21 11.16
CA LYS A 215 2.75 34.01 12.13
C LYS A 215 3.48 32.67 11.96
N TYR A 216 2.87 31.71 11.29
CA TYR A 216 3.46 30.40 10.98
C TYR A 216 2.80 29.82 9.74
N SER A 217 3.40 28.79 9.18
CA SER A 217 2.79 27.99 8.11
C SER A 217 2.64 26.55 8.57
N LEU A 218 1.57 25.89 8.12
CA LEU A 218 1.34 24.48 8.37
C LEU A 218 1.58 23.68 7.10
N TYR A 219 2.13 22.49 7.26
CA TYR A 219 2.30 21.54 6.17
C TYR A 219 0.96 21.26 5.47
N CYS A 220 1.03 21.08 4.16
CA CYS A 220 -0.05 20.56 3.34
C CYS A 220 0.51 19.77 2.16
N ALA A 221 -0.31 18.91 1.57
CA ALA A 221 -0.07 18.35 0.25
C ALA A 221 -0.62 19.32 -0.80
N VAL A 222 0.12 19.54 -1.90
CA VAL A 222 -0.30 20.45 -2.96
C VAL A 222 -0.44 19.71 -4.28
N ILE A 223 -1.64 19.71 -4.85
CA ILE A 223 -1.86 19.27 -6.23
C ILE A 223 -1.38 20.39 -7.14
N VAL A 224 -0.30 20.14 -7.89
CA VAL A 224 0.35 21.18 -8.72
C VAL A 224 -0.07 21.14 -10.17
N LYS A 225 -0.55 20.00 -10.66
CA LYS A 225 -1.04 19.81 -12.03
C LYS A 225 -1.66 18.40 -12.17
N LYS A 226 -2.23 18.14 -13.34
CA LYS A 226 -2.54 16.78 -13.78
C LYS A 226 -1.33 16.12 -14.46
N VAL A 227 -1.29 14.78 -14.40
CA VAL A 227 -0.24 13.97 -15.03
C VAL A 227 -0.27 14.18 -16.55
N ASP A 228 0.86 14.52 -17.11
CA ASP A 228 1.11 14.68 -18.54
C ASP A 228 2.12 13.63 -19.05
N GLU A 229 2.37 13.59 -20.37
CA GLU A 229 3.32 12.66 -20.99
C GLU A 229 4.74 12.81 -20.42
N LYS A 230 5.18 14.04 -20.12
CA LYS A 230 6.48 14.31 -19.52
C LYS A 230 6.57 13.74 -18.10
N THR A 231 5.48 13.78 -17.34
CA THR A 231 5.41 13.18 -16.02
C THR A 231 5.47 11.66 -16.14
N ARG A 232 4.71 11.07 -17.06
CA ARG A 232 4.70 9.61 -17.30
C ARG A 232 6.07 9.08 -17.71
N SER A 233 6.76 9.75 -18.62
CA SER A 233 8.10 9.33 -19.08
C SER A 233 9.13 9.28 -17.94
N LYS A 234 9.04 10.20 -16.98
CA LYS A 234 9.93 10.19 -15.80
C LYS A 234 9.64 9.05 -14.84
N VAL A 235 8.40 8.58 -14.79
CA VAL A 235 7.96 7.47 -13.92
C VAL A 235 8.15 6.13 -14.62
N GLY A 236 8.02 6.10 -15.96
CA GLY A 236 8.11 4.89 -16.80
C GLY A 236 9.52 4.27 -16.92
N ILE A 237 10.59 5.01 -16.56
CA ILE A 237 11.96 4.46 -16.55
C ILE A 237 12.07 3.21 -15.66
N ASN A 238 11.18 3.06 -14.68
CA ASN A 238 11.16 1.89 -13.81
C ASN A 238 10.56 0.63 -14.48
N GLU A 239 9.91 0.73 -15.63
CA GLU A 239 9.38 -0.44 -16.37
C GLU A 239 10.52 -1.33 -16.87
N LEU A 240 11.63 -0.73 -17.34
CA LEU A 240 12.82 -1.47 -17.81
C LEU A 240 13.47 -2.34 -16.71
N LEU A 241 13.26 -2.01 -15.44
CA LEU A 241 13.79 -2.78 -14.32
C LEU A 241 12.87 -3.95 -13.91
N ARG A 242 11.68 -4.04 -14.49
CA ARG A 242 10.70 -5.13 -14.25
C ARG A 242 10.89 -6.29 -15.21
N GLU A 243 11.47 -6.03 -16.38
CA GLU A 243 11.68 -7.02 -17.45
C GLU A 243 13.01 -7.82 -17.31
N ALA A 244 13.73 -7.65 -16.19
CA ALA A 244 15.03 -8.27 -15.95
C ALA A 244 14.96 -9.49 -15.03
#